data_96ade5eb2eae9b80aad4fce6316b137c
#
_entry.id   96ade5eb2eae9b80aad4fce6316b137c
#
_cell.length_a   1.000
_cell.length_b   1.000
_cell.length_c   1.000
_cell.angle_alpha   90.00
_cell.angle_beta   90.00
_cell.angle_gamma   90.00
#
_symmetry.space_group_name_H-M   'P 1'
#
loop_
_entity.id
_entity.type
_entity.pdbx_description
1 polymer ?
#
loop_
_entity_poly.entity_id
_entity_poly.type
_entity_poly.pdbx_seq_one_letter_code
_entity_poly.pdbx_strand_id
1 'polypeptide(L)'
;MMQFTKIDINNWTRKEYFDHYFDNTPCTYSMTVKLDISKLKKDGKKLYPTLLYGVTTILNRHEEFRTALDKNGQVGVFSEMLPCYTIFHKETETFSSIWTEFTADYTCLLYTSDAA
;
A
#
# COMPACT_ATOMS: atom_id res chain seq x y z
N MET A 1 -0.84 12.63 -10.76
CA MET A 1 -1.00 13.24 -9.41
C MET A 1 -2.10 12.50 -8.67
N MET A 2 -1.83 12.11 -7.44
CA MET A 2 -2.79 11.41 -6.59
C MET A 2 -3.98 12.32 -6.27
N GLN A 3 -5.18 11.83 -6.54
CA GLN A 3 -6.43 12.56 -6.29
C GLN A 3 -7.22 11.85 -5.19
N PHE A 4 -7.99 12.62 -4.43
CA PHE A 4 -8.88 12.13 -3.39
C PHE A 4 -10.33 12.47 -3.74
N THR A 5 -11.15 11.44 -3.88
CA THR A 5 -12.58 11.58 -4.16
C THR A 5 -13.36 11.29 -2.89
N LYS A 6 -14.08 12.29 -2.38
CA LYS A 6 -14.90 12.14 -1.17
C LYS A 6 -16.07 11.20 -1.43
N ILE A 7 -16.38 10.37 -0.43
CA ILE A 7 -17.58 9.54 -0.42
C ILE A 7 -18.71 10.31 0.26
N ASP A 8 -19.88 10.32 -0.37
CA ASP A 8 -21.10 10.76 0.30
C ASP A 8 -21.55 9.67 1.29
N ILE A 9 -21.15 9.84 2.55
CA ILE A 9 -21.42 8.88 3.62
C ILE A 9 -22.90 8.55 3.78
N ASN A 10 -23.78 9.53 3.57
CA ASN A 10 -25.23 9.33 3.78
C ASN A 10 -25.85 8.39 2.74
N ASN A 11 -25.26 8.32 1.55
CA ASN A 11 -25.69 7.47 0.44
C ASN A 11 -24.74 6.29 0.20
N TRP A 12 -23.75 6.09 1.05
CA TRP A 12 -22.79 5.01 0.90
C TRP A 12 -23.34 3.68 1.39
N THR A 13 -23.35 2.68 0.52
CA THR A 13 -23.89 1.35 0.83
C THR A 13 -23.15 0.63 1.95
N ARG A 14 -21.90 1.02 2.23
CA ARG A 14 -21.06 0.44 3.29
C ARG A 14 -21.04 1.25 4.58
N LYS A 15 -21.88 2.29 4.68
CA LYS A 15 -21.92 3.17 5.84
C LYS A 15 -22.13 2.43 7.15
N GLU A 16 -23.07 1.50 7.20
CA GLU A 16 -23.38 0.72 8.41
C GLU A 16 -22.16 -0.06 8.92
N TYR A 17 -21.44 -0.72 8.03
CA TYR A 17 -20.23 -1.48 8.39
C TYR A 17 -19.09 -0.55 8.81
N PHE A 18 -18.95 0.57 8.13
CA PHE A 18 -17.95 1.58 8.47
C PHE A 18 -18.19 2.14 9.88
N ASP A 19 -19.40 2.59 10.17
CA ASP A 19 -19.75 3.13 11.50
C ASP A 19 -19.54 2.08 12.59
N HIS A 20 -19.90 0.82 12.33
CA HIS A 20 -19.76 -0.24 13.31
C HIS A 20 -18.28 -0.57 13.61
N TYR A 21 -17.48 -0.81 12.60
CA TYR A 21 -16.11 -1.29 12.78
C TYR A 21 -15.06 -0.19 12.91
N PHE A 22 -15.40 1.02 12.59
CA PHE A 22 -14.49 2.15 12.76
C PHE A 22 -14.75 2.91 14.06
N ASP A 23 -16.00 3.25 14.34
CA ASP A 23 -16.36 4.07 15.49
C ASP A 23 -16.83 3.27 16.69
N ASN A 24 -17.77 2.33 16.52
CA ASN A 24 -18.44 1.65 17.61
C ASN A 24 -17.61 0.49 18.19
N THR A 25 -17.05 -0.35 17.32
CA THR A 25 -16.28 -1.53 17.70
C THR A 25 -15.02 -1.61 16.84
N PRO A 26 -14.02 -0.75 17.09
CA PRO A 26 -12.78 -0.76 16.32
C PRO A 26 -12.17 -2.16 16.28
N CYS A 27 -11.92 -2.67 15.09
CA CYS A 27 -11.41 -4.01 14.87
C CYS A 27 -10.20 -3.97 13.95
N THR A 28 -9.10 -4.55 14.40
CA THR A 28 -7.90 -4.78 13.59
C THR A 28 -7.54 -6.25 13.63
N TYR A 29 -6.94 -6.73 12.56
CA TYR A 29 -6.43 -8.10 12.53
C TYR A 29 -5.15 -8.17 11.71
N SER A 30 -4.35 -9.17 11.97
CA SER A 30 -3.18 -9.51 11.18
C SER A 30 -3.25 -10.98 10.74
N MET A 31 -2.64 -11.26 9.61
CA MET A 31 -2.66 -12.59 9.02
C MET A 31 -1.30 -12.90 8.43
N THR A 32 -0.83 -14.12 8.65
CA THR A 32 0.40 -14.64 8.05
C THR A 32 0.04 -15.66 6.98
N VAL A 33 0.54 -15.46 5.78
CA VAL A 33 0.38 -16.39 4.68
C VAL A 33 1.74 -16.91 4.20
N LYS A 34 1.77 -18.14 3.71
CA LYS A 34 2.97 -18.72 3.11
C LYS A 34 2.94 -18.47 1.61
N LEU A 35 4.03 -17.94 1.09
CA LEU A 35 4.22 -17.70 -0.34
C LEU A 35 5.41 -18.52 -0.83
N ASP A 36 5.22 -19.25 -1.92
CA ASP A 36 6.31 -19.92 -2.61
C ASP A 36 7.07 -18.93 -3.50
N ILE A 37 8.30 -18.61 -3.11
CA ILE A 37 9.19 -17.70 -3.83
C ILE A 37 10.26 -18.41 -4.65
N SER A 38 10.14 -19.72 -4.86
CA SER A 38 11.14 -20.55 -5.54
C SER A 38 11.40 -20.05 -6.96
N LYS A 39 10.35 -19.74 -7.70
CA LYS A 39 10.46 -19.21 -9.05
C LYS A 39 11.17 -17.85 -9.08
N LEU A 40 10.83 -16.98 -8.14
CA LEU A 40 11.44 -15.65 -8.02
C LEU A 40 12.95 -15.75 -7.79
N LYS A 41 13.38 -16.64 -6.90
CA LYS A 41 14.79 -16.93 -6.64
C LYS A 41 15.49 -17.51 -7.87
N LYS A 42 14.83 -18.46 -8.54
CA LYS A 42 15.37 -19.09 -9.76
C LYS A 42 15.59 -18.07 -10.87
N ASP A 43 14.68 -17.10 -11.01
CA ASP A 43 14.77 -16.04 -12.00
C ASP A 43 15.74 -14.91 -11.59
N GLY A 44 16.41 -15.01 -10.44
CA GLY A 44 17.37 -14.04 -9.94
C GLY A 44 16.76 -12.69 -9.54
N LYS A 45 15.47 -12.65 -9.30
CA LYS A 45 14.77 -11.41 -8.92
C LYS A 45 14.93 -11.12 -7.44
N LYS A 46 15.04 -9.84 -7.10
CA LYS A 46 15.09 -9.39 -5.71
C LYS A 46 13.71 -9.47 -5.07
N LEU A 47 13.66 -10.02 -3.86
CA LEU A 47 12.40 -10.25 -3.13
C LEU A 47 11.69 -8.94 -2.78
N TYR A 48 12.40 -8.00 -2.17
CA TYR A 48 11.79 -6.80 -1.62
C TYR A 48 11.15 -5.90 -2.69
N PRO A 49 11.84 -5.52 -3.77
CA PRO A 49 11.23 -4.76 -4.86
C PRO A 49 10.07 -5.49 -5.53
N THR A 50 10.17 -6.82 -5.66
CA THR A 50 9.11 -7.63 -6.24
C THR A 50 7.85 -7.61 -5.38
N LEU A 51 7.99 -7.70 -4.06
CA LEU A 51 6.88 -7.58 -3.12
C LEU A 51 6.26 -6.19 -3.15
N LEU A 52 7.07 -5.14 -3.14
CA LEU A 52 6.57 -3.75 -3.25
C LEU A 52 5.73 -3.56 -4.51
N TYR A 53 6.25 -4.02 -5.65
CA TYR A 53 5.53 -3.95 -6.91
C TYR A 53 4.23 -4.75 -6.89
N GLY A 54 4.30 -6.01 -6.48
CA GLY A 54 3.15 -6.91 -6.48
C GLY A 54 2.04 -6.45 -5.54
N VAL A 55 2.38 -6.10 -4.32
CA VAL A 55 1.42 -5.63 -3.31
C VAL A 55 0.79 -4.31 -3.75
N THR A 56 1.59 -3.33 -4.17
CA THR A 56 1.07 -2.02 -4.61
C THR A 56 0.17 -2.16 -5.84
N THR A 57 0.55 -3.02 -6.81
CA THR A 57 -0.27 -3.31 -7.98
C THR A 57 -1.63 -3.87 -7.60
N ILE A 58 -1.66 -4.84 -6.68
CA ILE A 58 -2.91 -5.46 -6.24
C ILE A 58 -3.77 -4.47 -5.46
N LEU A 59 -3.18 -3.75 -4.50
CA LEU A 59 -3.91 -2.75 -3.72
C LEU A 59 -4.55 -1.67 -4.60
N ASN A 60 -3.85 -1.23 -5.64
CA ASN A 60 -4.36 -0.22 -6.57
C ASN A 60 -5.50 -0.71 -7.48
N ARG A 61 -5.74 -2.01 -7.55
CA ARG A 61 -6.88 -2.59 -8.28
C ARG A 61 -8.18 -2.62 -7.47
N HIS A 62 -8.10 -2.40 -6.15
CA HIS A 62 -9.25 -2.51 -5.25
C HIS A 62 -9.49 -1.20 -4.53
N GLU A 63 -10.67 -0.63 -4.73
CA GLU A 63 -11.08 0.62 -4.11
C GLU A 63 -11.06 0.54 -2.57
N GLU A 64 -11.39 -0.61 -2.03
CA GLU A 64 -11.42 -0.85 -0.58
C GLU A 64 -10.06 -0.57 0.08
N PHE A 65 -8.96 -0.91 -0.60
CA PHE A 65 -7.61 -0.64 -0.10
C PHE A 65 -7.14 0.80 -0.34
N ARG A 66 -7.88 1.58 -1.14
CA ARG A 66 -7.61 2.98 -1.39
C ARG A 66 -8.54 3.92 -0.63
N THR A 67 -9.46 3.35 0.15
CA THR A 67 -10.39 4.11 1.00
C THR A 67 -9.67 4.55 2.27
N ALA A 68 -9.75 5.84 2.59
CA ALA A 68 -9.08 6.42 3.75
C ALA A 68 -9.78 7.68 4.22
N LEU A 69 -9.31 8.22 5.32
CA LEU A 69 -9.74 9.52 5.82
C LEU A 69 -8.78 10.62 5.33
N ASP A 70 -9.32 11.75 4.94
CA ASP A 70 -8.52 12.94 4.69
C ASP A 70 -8.12 13.62 6.03
N LYS A 71 -7.33 14.71 5.94
CA LYS A 71 -6.89 15.49 7.10
C LYS A 71 -8.04 16.10 7.91
N ASN A 72 -9.25 16.18 7.34
CA ASN A 72 -10.45 16.69 7.99
C ASN A 72 -11.34 15.57 8.55
N GLY A 73 -10.89 14.31 8.48
CA GLY A 73 -11.65 13.15 8.91
C GLY A 73 -12.76 12.72 7.95
N GLN A 74 -12.74 13.20 6.70
CA GLN A 74 -13.72 12.81 5.70
C GLN A 74 -13.29 11.56 4.96
N VAL A 75 -14.20 10.60 4.83
CA VAL A 75 -13.98 9.34 4.10
C VAL A 75 -13.95 9.60 2.60
N GLY A 76 -13.02 8.98 1.93
CA GLY A 76 -12.92 9.06 0.49
C GLY A 76 -11.97 8.01 -0.07
N VAL A 77 -11.80 8.02 -1.37
CA VAL A 77 -10.96 7.08 -2.11
C VAL A 77 -9.84 7.82 -2.81
N PHE A 78 -8.61 7.38 -2.58
CA PHE A 78 -7.47 7.86 -3.38
C PHE A 78 -7.47 7.22 -4.76
N SER A 79 -7.03 7.96 -5.77
CA SER A 79 -6.89 7.44 -7.15
C SER A 79 -5.84 6.33 -7.23
N GLU A 80 -4.82 6.42 -6.39
CA GLU A 80 -3.74 5.43 -6.28
C GLU A 80 -3.12 5.46 -4.89
N MET A 81 -2.50 4.36 -4.50
CA MET A 81 -1.67 4.25 -3.31
C MET A 81 -0.20 4.15 -3.72
N LEU A 82 0.66 4.82 -2.96
CA LEU A 82 2.09 4.84 -3.20
C LEU A 82 2.81 3.89 -2.23
N PRO A 83 3.82 3.15 -2.68
CA PRO A 83 4.60 2.32 -1.79
C PRO A 83 5.46 3.17 -0.85
N CYS A 84 5.39 2.86 0.43
CA CYS A 84 6.28 3.40 1.46
C CYS A 84 7.10 2.24 2.02
N TYR A 85 8.39 2.40 2.09
CA TYR A 85 9.29 1.33 2.53
C TYR A 85 10.52 1.86 3.24
N THR A 86 11.22 0.98 3.94
CA THR A 86 12.40 1.33 4.70
C THR A 86 13.68 0.96 3.96
N ILE A 87 14.70 1.79 4.13
CA ILE A 87 16.06 1.56 3.67
C ILE A 87 16.98 1.52 4.86
N PHE A 88 17.76 0.46 4.98
CA PHE A 88 18.73 0.30 6.04
C PHE A 88 20.08 0.90 5.66
N HIS A 89 20.64 1.70 6.55
CA HIS A 89 21.96 2.33 6.42
C HIS A 89 22.97 1.57 7.28
N LYS A 90 23.81 0.75 6.65
CA LYS A 90 24.78 -0.10 7.36
C LYS A 90 25.81 0.68 8.18
N GLU A 91 26.20 1.85 7.68
CA GLU A 91 27.25 2.67 8.30
C GLU A 91 26.84 3.26 9.64
N THR A 92 25.56 3.53 9.80
CA THR A 92 24.98 4.13 11.01
C THR A 92 24.09 3.18 11.80
N GLU A 93 23.85 1.98 11.25
CA GLU A 93 22.88 1.00 11.80
C GLU A 93 21.48 1.61 12.05
N THR A 94 21.08 2.53 11.16
CA THR A 94 19.78 3.19 11.17
C THR A 94 18.97 2.85 9.93
N PHE A 95 17.74 3.32 9.88
CA PHE A 95 16.91 3.21 8.68
C PHE A 95 16.17 4.50 8.39
N SER A 96 15.84 4.71 7.13
CA SER A 96 14.96 5.78 6.68
C SER A 96 13.70 5.18 6.06
N SER A 97 12.56 5.83 6.27
CA SER A 97 11.33 5.53 5.53
C SER A 97 11.23 6.47 4.34
N ILE A 98 11.05 5.89 3.17
CA ILE A 98 10.87 6.65 1.94
C ILE A 98 9.61 6.16 1.21
N TRP A 99 9.10 7.00 0.34
CA TRP A 99 8.02 6.65 -0.56
C TRP A 99 8.39 7.06 -1.98
N THR A 100 7.87 6.34 -2.96
CA THR A 100 8.11 6.62 -4.38
C THR A 100 6.80 6.62 -5.13
N GLU A 101 6.77 7.31 -6.26
CA GLU A 101 5.65 7.19 -7.18
C GLU A 101 5.57 5.76 -7.69
N PHE A 102 4.33 5.24 -7.76
CA PHE A 102 4.10 3.92 -8.30
C PHE A 102 4.15 3.99 -9.83
N THR A 103 4.84 3.03 -10.42
CA THR A 103 4.84 2.81 -11.86
C THR A 103 4.42 1.37 -12.15
N ALA A 104 3.62 1.19 -13.20
CA ALA A 104 3.26 -0.14 -13.69
C ALA A 104 4.45 -0.89 -14.31
N ASP A 105 5.56 -0.22 -14.54
CA ASP A 105 6.80 -0.82 -15.01
C ASP A 105 7.62 -1.34 -13.82
N TYR A 106 7.66 -2.67 -13.69
CA TYR A 106 8.44 -3.35 -12.67
C TYR A 106 9.92 -2.97 -12.69
N THR A 107 10.50 -2.83 -13.88
CA THR A 107 11.92 -2.50 -14.03
C THR A 107 12.23 -1.11 -13.47
N CYS A 108 11.35 -0.16 -13.71
CA CYS A 108 11.50 1.21 -13.21
C CYS A 108 11.40 1.26 -11.68
N LEU A 109 10.43 0.55 -11.09
CA LEU A 109 10.27 0.46 -9.64
C LEU A 109 11.48 -0.24 -8.98
N LEU A 110 11.99 -1.29 -9.62
CA LEU A 110 13.19 -2.01 -9.16
C LEU A 110 14.39 -1.07 -9.10
N TYR A 111 14.61 -0.29 -10.16
CA TYR A 111 15.70 0.68 -10.21
C TYR A 111 15.58 1.73 -9.10
N THR A 112 14.41 2.28 -8.90
CA THR A 112 14.16 3.29 -7.87
C THR A 112 14.42 2.74 -6.47
N SER A 113 13.97 1.51 -6.18
CA SER A 113 14.16 0.88 -4.88
C SER A 113 15.62 0.45 -4.62
N ASP A 114 16.38 0.13 -5.67
CA ASP A 114 17.79 -0.22 -5.55
C ASP A 114 18.71 0.99 -5.45
N ALA A 115 18.33 2.10 -6.06
CA ALA A 115 19.10 3.34 -6.03
C ALA A 115 18.98 4.10 -4.68
N ALA A 116 18.00 3.75 -3.92
CA ALA A 116 17.75 4.32 -2.60
C ALA A 116 18.42 3.48 -1.52
#